data_6ac62542508d9c083a072ec487eb4614
#
_entry.id   6ac62542508d9c083a072ec487eb4614
#
_cell.length_a   1.000
_cell.length_b   1.000
_cell.length_c   1.000
_cell.angle_alpha   90.00
_cell.angle_beta   90.00
_cell.angle_gamma   90.00
#
_symmetry.space_group_name_H-M   'P 1'
#
loop_
_entity.id
_entity.type
_entity.pdbx_description
1 polymer ?
#
loop_
_entity_poly.entity_id
_entity_poly.type
_entity_poly.pdbx_seq_one_letter_code
_entity_poly.pdbx_strand_id
1 'polypeptide(L)'
;MSLRDDYVARFNDGVRTGDWSPMLELLTDDCVLEFVGIPVGPFAGRDAVGEAYRSNPPDDELVLLDAERYAWARERDRPAGELHLEERDGRIARIRVLYETFS
;
A
#
# COMPACT_ATOMS: atom_id res chain seq x y z
N MET A 1 -4.87 12.08 -12.63
CA MET A 1 -4.09 11.38 -11.63
C MET A 1 -4.14 9.88 -11.87
N SER A 2 -3.07 9.20 -11.59
CA SER A 2 -3.02 7.74 -11.73
C SER A 2 -3.65 7.06 -10.51
N LEU A 3 -4.06 5.82 -10.70
CA LEU A 3 -4.58 5.00 -9.61
C LEU A 3 -3.54 4.82 -8.49
N ARG A 4 -2.27 4.75 -8.89
CA ARG A 4 -1.16 4.65 -7.94
C ARG A 4 -1.04 5.91 -7.06
N ASP A 5 -1.18 7.08 -7.66
CA ASP A 5 -1.16 8.34 -6.91
C ASP A 5 -2.36 8.43 -5.97
N ASP A 6 -3.54 8.02 -6.42
CA ASP A 6 -4.74 7.99 -5.59
C ASP A 6 -4.57 7.04 -4.40
N TYR A 7 -4.00 5.87 -4.65
CA TYR A 7 -3.75 4.90 -3.57
C TYR A 7 -2.85 5.50 -2.50
N VAL A 8 -1.74 6.11 -2.91
CA VAL A 8 -0.80 6.71 -1.96
C VAL A 8 -1.44 7.87 -1.20
N ALA A 9 -2.20 8.73 -1.88
CA ALA A 9 -2.88 9.85 -1.22
C ALA A 9 -3.86 9.35 -0.15
N ARG A 10 -4.64 8.32 -0.47
CA ARG A 10 -5.63 7.76 0.47
C ARG A 10 -4.97 6.94 1.57
N PHE A 11 -3.86 6.26 1.25
CA PHE A 11 -3.04 5.59 2.27
C PHE A 11 -2.54 6.61 3.29
N ASN A 12 -1.98 7.72 2.82
CA ASN A 12 -1.45 8.77 3.70
C ASN A 12 -2.55 9.42 4.54
N ASP A 13 -3.74 9.60 3.98
CA ASP A 13 -4.89 10.08 4.76
C ASP A 13 -5.25 9.09 5.87
N GLY A 14 -5.20 7.80 5.60
CA GLY A 14 -5.43 6.75 6.59
C GLY A 14 -4.42 6.80 7.73
N VAL A 15 -3.15 7.03 7.40
CA VAL A 15 -2.09 7.18 8.40
C VAL A 15 -2.40 8.36 9.32
N ARG A 16 -2.86 9.49 8.76
CA ARG A 16 -3.14 10.70 9.55
C ARG A 16 -4.42 10.60 10.37
N THR A 17 -5.46 9.97 9.83
CA THR A 17 -6.80 10.02 10.43
C THR A 17 -7.22 8.72 11.10
N GLY A 18 -6.59 7.61 10.75
CA GLY A 18 -7.02 6.28 11.20
C GLY A 18 -8.19 5.70 10.41
N ASP A 19 -8.70 6.43 9.43
CA ASP A 19 -9.80 5.97 8.58
C ASP A 19 -9.25 5.43 7.26
N TRP A 20 -9.37 4.12 7.07
CA TRP A 20 -8.89 3.43 5.87
C TRP A 20 -9.97 3.26 4.79
N SER A 21 -11.19 3.70 5.06
CA SER A 21 -12.31 3.54 4.12
C SER A 21 -12.04 4.16 2.74
N PRO A 22 -11.49 5.39 2.63
CA PRO A 22 -11.21 5.95 1.31
C PRO A 22 -10.20 5.14 0.49
N MET A 23 -9.19 4.56 1.16
CA MET A 23 -8.23 3.69 0.50
C MET A 23 -8.89 2.39 0.05
N LEU A 24 -9.70 1.79 0.91
CA LEU A 24 -10.38 0.52 0.61
C LEU A 24 -11.36 0.64 -0.54
N GLU A 25 -11.93 1.82 -0.78
CA GLU A 25 -12.82 2.07 -1.91
C GLU A 25 -12.14 1.89 -3.27
N LEU A 26 -10.81 2.02 -3.32
CA LEU A 26 -10.05 1.80 -4.54
C LEU A 26 -9.84 0.32 -4.86
N LEU A 27 -10.11 -0.56 -3.91
CA LEU A 27 -9.79 -1.97 -4.03
C LEU A 27 -10.98 -2.76 -4.58
N THR A 28 -10.68 -3.83 -5.35
CA THR A 28 -11.71 -4.80 -5.70
C THR A 28 -12.06 -5.62 -4.46
N ASP A 29 -13.25 -6.28 -4.49
CA ASP A 29 -13.68 -7.11 -3.36
C ASP A 29 -12.70 -8.24 -3.05
N ASP A 30 -12.03 -8.76 -4.08
CA ASP A 30 -11.08 -9.86 -3.98
C ASP A 30 -9.61 -9.39 -4.02
N CYS A 31 -9.36 -8.12 -3.77
CA CYS A 31 -8.00 -7.57 -3.78
C CYS A 31 -7.09 -8.32 -2.82
N VAL A 32 -5.87 -8.63 -3.27
CA VAL A 32 -4.87 -9.31 -2.45
C VAL A 32 -3.74 -8.35 -2.14
N LEU A 33 -3.38 -8.28 -0.86
CA LEU A 33 -2.22 -7.53 -0.40
C LEU A 33 -1.10 -8.52 -0.09
N GLU A 34 0.00 -8.39 -0.82
CA GLU A 34 1.18 -9.25 -0.64
C GLU A 34 2.38 -8.45 -0.18
N PHE A 35 3.13 -9.03 0.75
CA PHE A 35 4.43 -8.50 1.14
C PHE A 35 5.51 -9.49 0.70
N VAL A 36 6.51 -9.00 -0.02
CA VAL A 36 7.63 -9.82 -0.50
C VAL A 36 8.87 -9.43 0.30
N GLY A 37 9.52 -10.42 0.90
CA GLY A 37 10.71 -10.20 1.70
C GLY A 37 10.49 -10.23 3.21
N ILE A 38 9.23 -10.32 3.66
CA ILE A 38 8.89 -10.48 5.08
C ILE A 38 7.80 -11.54 5.22
N PRO A 39 7.74 -12.24 6.36
CA PRO A 39 6.76 -13.32 6.57
C PRO A 39 5.42 -12.79 7.09
N VAL A 40 4.80 -11.87 6.34
CA VAL A 40 3.52 -11.28 6.67
C VAL A 40 2.59 -11.44 5.47
N GLY A 41 1.32 -11.83 5.72
CA GLY A 41 0.35 -12.04 4.67
C GLY A 41 0.55 -13.34 3.91
N PRO A 42 0.00 -13.47 2.71
CA PRO A 42 -0.85 -12.47 2.02
C PRO A 42 -2.21 -12.29 2.69
N PHE A 43 -2.83 -11.15 2.45
CA PHE A 43 -4.18 -10.88 2.91
C PHE A 43 -5.11 -10.90 1.70
N ALA A 44 -6.02 -11.85 1.67
CA ALA A 44 -6.92 -12.06 0.53
C ALA A 44 -8.30 -11.47 0.83
N GLY A 45 -8.74 -10.58 -0.06
CA GLY A 45 -10.02 -9.92 0.04
C GLY A 45 -9.92 -8.54 0.70
N ARG A 46 -10.78 -7.64 0.25
CA ARG A 46 -10.78 -6.26 0.73
C ARG A 46 -10.98 -6.16 2.25
N ASP A 47 -11.83 -7.00 2.81
CA ASP A 47 -12.08 -7.01 4.26
C ASP A 47 -10.83 -7.42 5.04
N ALA A 48 -10.10 -8.43 4.55
CA ALA A 48 -8.86 -8.87 5.17
C ALA A 48 -7.78 -7.79 5.09
N VAL A 49 -7.70 -7.10 3.96
CA VAL A 49 -6.77 -5.97 3.80
C VAL A 49 -7.10 -4.86 4.79
N GLY A 50 -8.38 -4.51 4.91
CA GLY A 50 -8.83 -3.48 5.85
C GLY A 50 -8.52 -3.85 7.30
N GLU A 51 -8.73 -5.10 7.67
CA GLU A 51 -8.42 -5.58 9.02
C GLU A 51 -6.92 -5.52 9.30
N ALA A 52 -6.10 -5.86 8.32
CA ALA A 52 -4.65 -5.78 8.46
C ALA A 52 -4.19 -4.35 8.78
N TYR A 53 -4.74 -3.36 8.09
CA TYR A 53 -4.39 -1.96 8.34
C TYR A 53 -4.93 -1.43 9.68
N ARG A 54 -6.11 -1.90 10.10
CA ARG A 54 -6.67 -1.50 11.40
C ARG A 54 -5.91 -2.12 12.57
N SER A 55 -5.45 -3.35 12.41
CA SER A 55 -4.74 -4.07 13.47
C SER A 55 -3.29 -3.61 13.62
N ASN A 56 -2.64 -3.29 12.51
CA ASN A 56 -1.25 -2.84 12.47
C ASN A 56 -1.11 -1.62 11.56
N PRO A 57 -1.62 -0.47 11.96
CA PRO A 57 -1.57 0.70 11.11
C PRO A 57 -0.12 1.15 10.88
N PRO A 58 0.22 1.51 9.64
CA PRO A 58 1.51 2.13 9.37
C PRO A 58 1.66 3.43 10.14
N ASP A 59 2.84 3.73 10.59
CA ASP A 59 3.13 4.92 11.40
C ASP A 59 3.81 6.04 10.61
N ASP A 60 3.92 5.90 9.30
CA ASP A 60 4.52 6.93 8.46
C ASP A 60 3.83 6.95 7.08
N GLU A 61 3.92 8.09 6.41
CA GLU A 61 3.34 8.27 5.09
C GLU A 61 4.28 7.75 4.00
N LEU A 62 3.69 7.43 2.85
CA LEU A 62 4.43 6.98 1.68
C LEU A 62 4.77 8.16 0.76
N VAL A 63 5.96 8.12 0.19
CA VAL A 63 6.40 9.05 -0.85
C VAL A 63 6.81 8.22 -2.06
N LEU A 64 6.26 8.52 -3.22
CA LEU A 64 6.65 7.86 -4.46
C LEU A 64 7.92 8.49 -4.99
N LEU A 65 8.94 7.67 -5.23
CA LEU A 65 10.21 8.13 -5.78
C LEU A 65 10.22 8.08 -7.30
N ASP A 66 9.61 7.02 -7.86
CA ASP A 66 9.47 6.85 -9.31
C ASP A 66 8.30 5.89 -9.58
N ALA A 67 8.23 5.34 -10.80
CA ALA A 67 7.13 4.46 -11.20
C ALA A 67 7.04 3.15 -10.39
N GLU A 68 8.10 2.77 -9.69
CA GLU A 68 8.15 1.49 -8.98
C GLU A 68 8.49 1.64 -7.50
N ARG A 69 9.40 2.56 -7.16
CA ARG A 69 9.96 2.65 -5.81
C ARG A 69 9.23 3.64 -4.94
N TYR A 70 9.18 3.33 -3.67
CA TYR A 70 8.63 4.22 -2.65
C TYR A 70 9.62 4.40 -1.51
N ALA A 71 9.39 5.44 -0.71
CA ALA A 71 10.12 5.68 0.54
C ALA A 71 9.13 6.06 1.62
N TRP A 72 9.56 5.96 2.87
CA TRP A 72 8.81 6.52 3.99
C TRP A 72 9.12 8.01 4.10
N ALA A 73 8.13 8.80 4.48
CA ALA A 73 8.28 10.25 4.53
C ALA A 73 9.43 10.72 5.43
N ARG A 74 9.71 9.99 6.51
CA ARG A 74 10.82 10.30 7.42
C ARG A 74 12.19 10.03 6.81
N GLU A 75 12.26 9.16 5.80
CA GLU A 75 13.51 8.76 5.15
C GLU A 75 13.34 8.80 3.63
N ARG A 76 12.83 9.91 3.12
CA ARG A 76 12.47 10.03 1.71
C ARG A 76 13.66 10.05 0.75
N ASP A 77 14.87 10.22 1.26
CA ASP A 77 16.10 10.14 0.47
C ASP A 77 16.59 8.71 0.30
N ARG A 78 15.87 7.74 0.87
CA ARG A 78 16.29 6.35 0.92
C ARG A 78 15.14 5.45 0.48
N PRO A 79 15.28 4.69 -0.64
CA PRO A 79 14.22 3.79 -1.05
C PRO A 79 13.93 2.74 0.02
N ALA A 80 12.64 2.55 0.34
CA ALA A 80 12.20 1.52 1.26
C ALA A 80 11.88 0.22 0.51
N GLY A 81 11.52 0.31 -0.75
CA GLY A 81 11.20 -0.83 -1.58
C GLY A 81 10.42 -0.44 -2.82
N GLU A 82 9.69 -1.40 -3.38
CA GLU A 82 8.86 -1.20 -4.56
C GLU A 82 7.40 -1.42 -4.22
N LEU A 83 6.54 -0.69 -4.90
CA LEU A 83 5.09 -0.80 -4.77
C LEU A 83 4.52 -1.06 -6.16
N HIS A 84 3.92 -2.24 -6.33
CA HIS A 84 3.29 -2.64 -7.58
C HIS A 84 1.80 -2.86 -7.38
N LEU A 85 1.01 -2.26 -8.26
CA LEU A 85 -0.43 -2.37 -8.24
C LEU A 85 -0.92 -3.01 -9.53
N GLU A 86 -1.84 -3.96 -9.43
CA GLU A 86 -2.55 -4.52 -10.57
C GLU A 86 -3.95 -3.91 -10.62
N GLU A 87 -4.29 -3.32 -11.77
CA GLU A 87 -5.59 -2.69 -11.97
C GLU A 87 -6.55 -3.65 -12.66
N ARG A 88 -7.82 -3.60 -12.25
CA ARG A 88 -8.91 -4.30 -12.92
C ARG A 88 -10.16 -3.44 -12.82
N ASP A 89 -10.70 -3.05 -13.98
CA ASP A 89 -11.92 -2.25 -14.07
C ASP A 89 -11.86 -0.92 -13.29
N GLY A 90 -10.69 -0.27 -13.32
CA GLY A 90 -10.51 1.01 -12.65
C GLY A 90 -10.22 0.91 -11.15
N ARG A 91 -10.07 -0.31 -10.62
CA ARG A 91 -9.77 -0.55 -9.21
C ARG A 91 -8.50 -1.39 -9.07
N ILE A 92 -7.99 -1.46 -7.86
CA ILE A 92 -6.78 -2.22 -7.57
C ILE A 92 -7.19 -3.64 -7.21
N ALA A 93 -6.71 -4.62 -7.99
CA ALA A 93 -6.99 -6.03 -7.77
C ALA A 93 -5.87 -6.71 -6.95
N ARG A 94 -4.67 -6.14 -6.93
CA ARG A 94 -3.53 -6.68 -6.18
C ARG A 94 -2.59 -5.57 -5.81
N ILE A 95 -2.11 -5.63 -4.56
CA ILE A 95 -1.07 -4.72 -4.06
C ILE A 95 0.11 -5.59 -3.67
N ARG A 96 1.26 -5.34 -4.28
CA ARG A 96 2.51 -6.03 -3.94
C ARG A 96 3.49 -5.02 -3.40
N VAL A 97 3.93 -5.24 -2.17
CA VAL A 97 4.93 -4.40 -1.51
C VAL A 97 6.20 -5.22 -1.38
N LEU A 98 7.25 -4.78 -2.07
CA LEU A 98 8.55 -5.42 -2.03
C LEU A 98 9.46 -4.58 -1.15
N TYR A 99 10.07 -5.22 -0.17
CA TYR A 99 11.04 -4.55 0.69
C TYR A 99 12.43 -4.77 0.12
N GLU A 100 13.22 -3.70 0.05
CA GLU A 100 14.61 -3.83 -0.31
C GLU A 100 15.36 -4.49 0.86
N THR A 101 16.02 -5.59 0.55
CA THR A 101 16.88 -6.25 1.53
C THR A 101 18.28 -5.70 1.37
N PHE A 102 18.76 -5.01 2.37
CA PHE A 102 20.13 -4.55 2.41
C PHE A 102 20.97 -5.67 3.00
N SER A 103 21.85 -6.17 2.21
CA SER A 103 22.84 -7.13 2.67
C SER A 103 24.10 -6.41 3.11
#